data_7331281d8e48fe3ae1af7a70b97c2840
#
_entry.id   7331281d8e48fe3ae1af7a70b97c2840
#
_cell.length_a   1.000
_cell.length_b   1.000
_cell.length_c   1.000
_cell.angle_alpha   90.00
_cell.angle_beta   90.00
_cell.angle_gamma   90.00
#
_symmetry.space_group_name_H-M   'P 1'
#
loop_
_entity.id
_entity.type
_entity.pdbx_description
1 polymer ?
#
loop_
_entity_poly.entity_id
_entity_poly.type
_entity_poly.pdbx_seq_one_letter_code
_entity_poly.pdbx_strand_id
1 'polypeptide(L)'
;MKPIQTAELFLPLQKELVSLLRGLAPDDWSRPTMAGKWTVKDIVAHILDGDLRRLSMHRDGYFQASTDPSPEGYNDLVAYLNDLNATWNQATGRLSPRVLTDLLEWSGPQVANFFASLDSGGPALWPVAWAGQEQSANWMDIGRDYTEKWHHQAQIRDAVGATPIMERRWLYPVIALSMYALPHAFRSIDAATGDAVSIIIEGEAGGRWFMLRDEREWSIKEGEVANPRLSVRMDADTAWRLFFNGLSAQDTGRRVITEGDAQLRATLLSTRAVMV
;
A
#
# COMPACT_ATOMS: atom_id res chain seq x y z
N MET A 1 -14.85 -6.81 7.85
CA MET A 1 -13.57 -7.20 8.52
C MET A 1 -13.35 -6.33 9.75
N LYS A 2 -12.52 -6.78 10.70
CA LYS A 2 -12.14 -5.98 11.88
C LYS A 2 -11.06 -4.95 11.51
N PRO A 3 -10.95 -3.81 12.24
CA PRO A 3 -9.84 -2.88 12.09
C PRO A 3 -8.49 -3.58 12.21
N ILE A 4 -7.55 -3.22 11.32
CA ILE A 4 -6.19 -3.77 11.31
C ILE A 4 -5.28 -2.73 11.94
N GLN A 5 -4.76 -3.04 13.13
CA GLN A 5 -3.90 -2.14 13.89
C GLN A 5 -2.45 -2.27 13.41
N THR A 6 -1.86 -1.17 12.95
CA THR A 6 -0.50 -1.14 12.40
C THR A 6 0.42 -0.11 13.07
N ALA A 7 -0.10 0.78 13.91
CA ALA A 7 0.67 1.86 14.52
C ALA A 7 1.93 1.36 15.24
N GLU A 8 1.83 0.24 15.97
CA GLU A 8 2.96 -0.37 16.69
C GLU A 8 4.04 -0.97 15.79
N LEU A 9 3.72 -1.20 14.51
CA LEU A 9 4.66 -1.79 13.54
C LEU A 9 5.58 -0.75 12.89
N PHE A 10 5.27 0.55 12.98
CA PHE A 10 6.04 1.59 12.30
C PHE A 10 7.47 1.69 12.80
N LEU A 11 7.67 1.77 14.12
CA LEU A 11 9.02 1.91 14.68
C LEU A 11 9.91 0.70 14.40
N PRO A 12 9.45 -0.56 14.58
CA PRO A 12 10.23 -1.73 14.18
C PRO A 12 10.51 -1.77 12.67
N LEU A 13 9.54 -1.47 11.80
CA LEU A 13 9.72 -1.45 10.34
C LEU A 13 10.74 -0.37 9.92
N GLN A 14 10.69 0.80 10.55
CA GLN A 14 11.65 1.89 10.33
C GLN A 14 13.08 1.47 10.69
N LYS A 15 13.27 0.74 11.79
CA LYS A 15 14.59 0.21 12.18
C LYS A 15 15.14 -0.76 11.13
N GLU A 16 14.29 -1.64 10.59
CA GLU A 16 14.65 -2.53 9.48
C GLU A 16 15.09 -1.75 8.23
N LEU A 17 14.37 -0.67 7.89
CA LEU A 17 14.74 0.19 6.76
C LEU A 17 16.09 0.89 7.00
N VAL A 18 16.27 1.58 8.13
CA VAL A 18 17.50 2.31 8.44
C VAL A 18 18.70 1.36 8.47
N SER A 19 18.54 0.17 9.08
CA SER A 19 19.60 -0.87 9.08
C SER A 19 19.99 -1.30 7.68
N LEU A 20 19.00 -1.52 6.79
CA LEU A 20 19.26 -1.82 5.37
C LEU A 20 20.03 -0.69 4.70
N LEU A 21 19.54 0.55 4.80
CA LEU A 21 20.13 1.71 4.13
C LEU A 21 21.57 2.01 4.58
N ARG A 22 21.88 1.81 5.85
CA ARG A 22 23.24 1.96 6.41
C ARG A 22 24.22 0.91 5.86
N GLY A 23 23.73 -0.24 5.41
CA GLY A 23 24.54 -1.34 4.83
C GLY A 23 24.71 -1.26 3.31
N LEU A 24 24.03 -0.34 2.61
CA LEU A 24 24.10 -0.26 1.14
C LEU A 24 25.44 0.28 0.66
N ALA A 25 25.96 -0.33 -0.41
CA ALA A 25 27.10 0.19 -1.15
C ALA A 25 26.68 1.45 -1.97
N PRO A 26 27.63 2.34 -2.33
CA PRO A 26 27.34 3.54 -3.11
C PRO A 26 26.53 3.26 -4.39
N ASP A 27 26.85 2.20 -5.11
CA ASP A 27 26.18 1.86 -6.39
C ASP A 27 24.76 1.32 -6.19
N ASP A 28 24.43 0.77 -5.01
CA ASP A 28 23.08 0.26 -4.73
C ASP A 28 22.02 1.38 -4.79
N TRP A 29 22.39 2.61 -4.46
CA TRP A 29 21.49 3.76 -4.43
C TRP A 29 20.97 4.17 -5.82
N SER A 30 21.72 3.83 -6.87
CA SER A 30 21.34 4.11 -8.26
C SER A 30 20.62 2.94 -8.94
N ARG A 31 20.46 1.79 -8.26
CA ARG A 31 19.78 0.63 -8.84
C ARG A 31 18.32 0.95 -9.18
N PRO A 32 17.86 0.54 -10.37
CA PRO A 32 16.46 0.66 -10.74
C PRO A 32 15.61 -0.26 -9.86
N THR A 33 14.37 0.16 -9.60
CA THR A 33 13.41 -0.60 -8.83
C THR A 33 12.18 -0.97 -9.68
N MET A 34 11.29 -1.79 -9.15
CA MET A 34 10.01 -2.07 -9.82
C MET A 34 9.02 -0.89 -9.77
N ALA A 35 9.33 0.20 -9.08
CA ALA A 35 8.51 1.41 -9.03
C ALA A 35 8.73 2.31 -10.26
N GLY A 36 8.52 1.78 -11.45
CA GLY A 36 8.63 2.51 -12.69
C GLY A 36 10.05 3.00 -13.00
N LYS A 37 10.27 4.33 -12.99
CA LYS A 37 11.58 4.94 -13.26
C LYS A 37 12.38 5.23 -11.99
N TRP A 38 11.87 4.91 -10.82
CA TRP A 38 12.50 5.25 -9.55
C TRP A 38 13.67 4.32 -9.23
N THR A 39 14.77 4.94 -8.81
CA THR A 39 15.91 4.28 -8.21
C THR A 39 15.66 4.01 -6.72
N VAL A 40 16.55 3.25 -6.09
CA VAL A 40 16.55 3.09 -4.62
C VAL A 40 16.56 4.44 -3.92
N LYS A 41 17.39 5.40 -4.38
CA LYS A 41 17.46 6.75 -3.80
C LYS A 41 16.13 7.49 -3.91
N ASP A 42 15.43 7.38 -5.03
CA ASP A 42 14.15 8.04 -5.25
C ASP A 42 13.06 7.49 -4.30
N ILE A 43 13.03 6.17 -4.11
CA ILE A 43 12.11 5.55 -3.13
C ILE A 43 12.43 6.01 -1.70
N VAL A 44 13.69 6.06 -1.32
CA VAL A 44 14.10 6.53 0.02
C VAL A 44 13.68 7.99 0.23
N ALA A 45 13.85 8.84 -0.78
CA ALA A 45 13.39 10.22 -0.75
C ALA A 45 11.87 10.31 -0.63
N HIS A 46 11.13 9.47 -1.36
CA HIS A 46 9.67 9.41 -1.29
C HIS A 46 9.16 8.98 0.10
N ILE A 47 9.77 7.97 0.72
CA ILE A 47 9.41 7.57 2.09
C ILE A 47 9.62 8.75 3.08
N LEU A 48 10.72 9.50 2.90
CA LEU A 48 11.00 10.68 3.72
C LEU A 48 9.95 11.78 3.52
N ASP A 49 9.52 12.04 2.28
CA ASP A 49 8.44 13.00 1.98
C ASP A 49 7.15 12.63 2.74
N GLY A 50 6.77 11.34 2.71
CA GLY A 50 5.64 10.84 3.47
C GLY A 50 5.74 11.16 4.97
N ASP A 51 6.90 10.92 5.58
CA ASP A 51 7.15 11.27 6.99
C ASP A 51 7.01 12.76 7.26
N LEU A 52 7.66 13.59 6.45
CA LEU A 52 7.66 15.04 6.65
C LEU A 52 6.26 15.65 6.45
N ARG A 53 5.50 15.18 5.47
CA ARG A 53 4.11 15.59 5.28
C ARG A 53 3.22 15.17 6.45
N ARG A 54 3.40 13.94 6.99
CA ARG A 54 2.66 13.51 8.19
C ARG A 54 2.95 14.38 9.39
N LEU A 55 4.20 14.73 9.63
CA LEU A 55 4.57 15.60 10.73
C LEU A 55 4.08 17.04 10.53
N SER A 56 4.27 17.61 9.35
CA SER A 56 3.90 18.99 9.05
C SER A 56 2.37 19.16 9.00
N MET A 57 1.68 18.37 8.19
CA MET A 57 0.26 18.58 7.92
C MET A 57 -0.64 17.94 8.99
N HIS A 58 -0.34 16.70 9.39
CA HIS A 58 -1.23 15.97 10.29
C HIS A 58 -0.94 16.25 11.76
N ARG A 59 0.33 16.20 12.19
CA ARG A 59 0.71 16.48 13.58
C ARG A 59 0.62 17.97 13.92
N ASP A 60 1.21 18.80 13.07
CA ASP A 60 1.37 20.24 13.36
C ASP A 60 0.23 21.10 12.80
N GLY A 61 -0.67 20.52 11.99
CA GLY A 61 -1.79 21.23 11.37
C GLY A 61 -1.37 22.29 10.35
N TYR A 62 -0.15 22.20 9.81
CA TYR A 62 0.36 23.17 8.85
C TYR A 62 -0.01 22.80 7.42
N PHE A 63 -0.91 23.59 6.82
CA PHE A 63 -1.33 23.47 5.44
C PHE A 63 -0.93 24.74 4.68
N GLN A 64 -0.05 24.58 3.69
CA GLN A 64 0.25 25.68 2.79
C GLN A 64 -0.99 25.99 1.94
N ALA A 65 -1.37 27.26 1.85
CA ALA A 65 -2.39 27.67 0.92
C ALA A 65 -1.93 27.37 -0.52
N SER A 66 -2.66 26.53 -1.23
CA SER A 66 -2.41 26.27 -2.64
C SER A 66 -3.16 27.26 -3.50
N THR A 67 -2.49 27.76 -4.55
CA THR A 67 -3.13 28.53 -5.64
C THR A 67 -3.69 27.60 -6.73
N ASP A 68 -3.34 26.31 -6.67
CA ASP A 68 -3.81 25.33 -7.64
C ASP A 68 -5.23 24.87 -7.29
N PRO A 69 -6.06 24.57 -8.30
CA PRO A 69 -7.39 24.00 -8.05
C PRO A 69 -7.26 22.66 -7.32
N SER A 70 -8.21 22.40 -6.42
CA SER A 70 -8.29 21.09 -5.78
C SER A 70 -8.55 20.00 -6.82
N PRO A 71 -7.95 18.79 -6.69
CA PRO A 71 -8.25 17.68 -7.58
C PRO A 71 -9.76 17.37 -7.62
N GLU A 72 -10.36 17.32 -8.82
CA GLU A 72 -11.80 17.08 -8.98
C GLU A 72 -12.17 15.59 -9.14
N GLY A 73 -11.20 14.68 -9.02
CA GLY A 73 -11.44 13.25 -9.15
C GLY A 73 -10.21 12.42 -8.92
N TYR A 74 -10.36 11.10 -9.03
CA TYR A 74 -9.27 10.16 -8.78
C TYR A 74 -8.06 10.40 -9.70
N ASN A 75 -8.27 10.59 -11.00
CA ASN A 75 -7.19 10.81 -11.96
C ASN A 75 -6.44 12.12 -11.70
N ASP A 76 -7.16 13.19 -11.35
CA ASP A 76 -6.53 14.47 -11.01
C ASP A 76 -5.73 14.37 -9.70
N LEU A 77 -6.25 13.61 -8.72
CA LEU A 77 -5.53 13.34 -7.49
C LEU A 77 -4.25 12.55 -7.77
N VAL A 78 -4.30 11.52 -8.62
CA VAL A 78 -3.12 10.74 -9.02
C VAL A 78 -2.10 11.64 -9.73
N ALA A 79 -2.54 12.48 -10.67
CA ALA A 79 -1.66 13.42 -11.38
C ALA A 79 -1.00 14.40 -10.42
N TYR A 80 -1.76 14.99 -9.51
CA TYR A 80 -1.26 15.90 -8.47
C TYR A 80 -0.22 15.23 -7.56
N LEU A 81 -0.48 14.02 -7.08
CA LEU A 81 0.46 13.27 -6.24
C LEU A 81 1.73 12.90 -7.00
N ASN A 82 1.61 12.54 -8.28
CA ASN A 82 2.78 12.26 -9.13
C ASN A 82 3.66 13.50 -9.34
N ASP A 83 3.05 14.68 -9.50
CA ASP A 83 3.81 15.93 -9.62
C ASP A 83 4.53 16.31 -8.31
N LEU A 84 3.84 16.16 -7.17
CA LEU A 84 4.47 16.32 -5.85
C LEU A 84 5.67 15.37 -5.68
N ASN A 85 5.52 14.11 -6.04
CA ASN A 85 6.61 13.14 -5.96
C ASN A 85 7.78 13.50 -6.89
N ALA A 86 7.50 13.94 -8.13
CA ALA A 86 8.51 14.31 -9.11
C ALA A 86 9.32 15.54 -8.64
N THR A 87 8.63 16.58 -8.18
CA THR A 87 9.28 17.82 -7.68
C THR A 87 10.11 17.56 -6.43
N TRP A 88 9.62 16.71 -5.52
CA TRP A 88 10.36 16.31 -4.33
C TRP A 88 11.63 15.51 -4.70
N ASN A 89 11.51 14.48 -5.54
CA ASN A 89 12.66 13.68 -5.97
C ASN A 89 13.71 14.55 -6.69
N GLN A 90 13.28 15.51 -7.49
CA GLN A 90 14.19 16.48 -8.10
C GLN A 90 14.92 17.33 -7.04
N ALA A 91 14.21 17.82 -6.03
CA ALA A 91 14.79 18.63 -4.96
C ALA A 91 15.79 17.84 -4.12
N THR A 92 15.42 16.62 -3.73
CA THR A 92 16.24 15.71 -2.91
C THR A 92 17.38 15.02 -3.69
N GLY A 93 17.39 15.15 -5.01
CA GLY A 93 18.52 14.73 -5.85
C GLY A 93 19.88 15.33 -5.39
N ARG A 94 19.85 16.49 -4.71
CA ARG A 94 21.02 17.17 -4.11
C ARG A 94 21.45 16.61 -2.75
N LEU A 95 20.63 15.79 -2.11
CA LEU A 95 20.98 15.17 -0.83
C LEU A 95 21.81 13.90 -1.04
N SER A 96 22.82 13.71 -0.19
CA SER A 96 23.57 12.46 -0.20
C SER A 96 22.73 11.31 0.41
N PRO A 97 23.02 10.05 0.08
CA PRO A 97 22.45 8.88 0.74
C PRO A 97 22.47 8.93 2.26
N ARG A 98 23.61 9.36 2.82
CA ARG A 98 23.78 9.51 4.26
C ARG A 98 22.79 10.51 4.85
N VAL A 99 22.65 11.69 4.24
CA VAL A 99 21.72 12.74 4.73
C VAL A 99 20.28 12.25 4.67
N LEU A 100 19.87 11.56 3.57
CA LEU A 100 18.54 10.97 3.47
C LEU A 100 18.29 9.93 4.58
N THR A 101 19.26 9.07 4.86
CA THR A 101 19.17 8.08 5.92
C THR A 101 19.09 8.71 7.31
N ASP A 102 19.91 9.74 7.59
CA ASP A 102 19.90 10.48 8.86
C ASP A 102 18.53 11.17 9.10
N LEU A 103 17.94 11.75 8.05
CA LEU A 103 16.62 12.37 8.12
C LEU A 103 15.51 11.34 8.37
N LEU A 104 15.56 10.16 7.75
CA LEU A 104 14.63 9.07 8.02
C LEU A 104 14.76 8.53 9.45
N GLU A 105 15.99 8.40 9.95
CA GLU A 105 16.26 7.96 11.33
C GLU A 105 15.69 8.95 12.34
N TRP A 106 15.67 10.25 12.02
CA TRP A 106 15.05 11.30 12.82
C TRP A 106 13.52 11.33 12.68
N SER A 107 12.97 11.24 11.47
CA SER A 107 11.52 11.41 11.22
C SER A 107 10.69 10.21 11.62
N GLY A 108 11.17 9.00 11.33
CA GLY A 108 10.40 7.76 11.52
C GLY A 108 9.89 7.55 12.95
N PRO A 109 10.72 7.70 14.01
CA PRO A 109 10.24 7.61 15.40
C PRO A 109 9.18 8.65 15.75
N GLN A 110 9.25 9.85 15.19
CA GLN A 110 8.26 10.91 15.44
C GLN A 110 6.91 10.54 14.80
N VAL A 111 6.91 10.03 13.56
CA VAL A 111 5.69 9.55 12.90
C VAL A 111 5.11 8.36 13.66
N ALA A 112 5.93 7.39 14.07
CA ALA A 112 5.47 6.23 14.85
C ALA A 112 4.81 6.66 16.18
N ASN A 113 5.43 7.57 16.93
CA ASN A 113 4.88 8.10 18.17
C ASN A 113 3.58 8.88 17.94
N PHE A 114 3.52 9.67 16.88
CA PHE A 114 2.33 10.41 16.51
C PHE A 114 1.17 9.46 16.19
N PHE A 115 1.38 8.46 15.36
CA PHE A 115 0.35 7.47 15.01
C PHE A 115 -0.12 6.66 16.24
N ALA A 116 0.79 6.31 17.15
CA ALA A 116 0.44 5.63 18.39
C ALA A 116 -0.39 6.50 19.36
N SER A 117 -0.35 7.84 19.21
CA SER A 117 -1.13 8.77 20.03
C SER A 117 -2.55 9.03 19.51
N LEU A 118 -2.85 8.63 18.28
CA LEU A 118 -4.16 8.86 17.66
C LEU A 118 -5.21 7.87 18.18
N ASP A 119 -6.45 8.35 18.36
CA ASP A 119 -7.58 7.45 18.51
C ASP A 119 -7.79 6.66 17.23
N SER A 120 -7.59 5.36 17.29
CA SER A 120 -7.71 4.45 16.14
C SER A 120 -9.07 4.53 15.44
N GLY A 121 -10.16 4.75 16.18
CA GLY A 121 -11.51 4.89 15.65
C GLY A 121 -11.88 6.33 15.24
N GLY A 122 -11.06 7.31 15.59
CA GLY A 122 -11.27 8.71 15.26
C GLY A 122 -11.16 8.98 13.75
N PRO A 123 -11.60 10.18 13.31
CA PRO A 123 -11.58 10.57 11.90
C PRO A 123 -10.14 10.75 11.40
N ALA A 124 -9.83 10.18 10.25
CA ALA A 124 -8.55 10.36 9.59
C ALA A 124 -8.47 11.73 8.89
N LEU A 125 -7.23 12.23 8.75
CA LEU A 125 -6.99 13.46 8.00
C LEU A 125 -7.30 13.28 6.50
N TRP A 126 -6.94 12.11 5.94
CA TRP A 126 -7.20 11.81 4.53
C TRP A 126 -7.99 10.51 4.37
N PRO A 127 -8.95 10.50 3.44
CA PRO A 127 -9.65 9.27 3.09
C PRO A 127 -8.74 8.31 2.33
N VAL A 128 -9.04 7.03 2.42
CA VAL A 128 -8.34 6.00 1.64
C VAL A 128 -9.05 5.81 0.30
N ALA A 129 -8.65 6.60 -0.69
CA ALA A 129 -9.34 6.74 -1.98
C ALA A 129 -9.38 5.44 -2.78
N TRP A 130 -8.30 4.64 -2.79
CA TRP A 130 -8.28 3.36 -3.50
C TRP A 130 -9.23 2.30 -2.90
N ALA A 131 -9.65 2.48 -1.64
CA ALA A 131 -10.71 1.70 -1.01
C ALA A 131 -12.12 2.31 -1.21
N GLY A 132 -12.23 3.41 -1.97
CA GLY A 132 -13.49 4.09 -2.24
C GLY A 132 -14.08 4.83 -1.05
N GLN A 133 -13.28 5.17 -0.06
CA GLN A 133 -13.75 5.86 1.13
C GLN A 133 -13.72 7.38 0.92
N GLU A 134 -14.83 8.05 1.23
CA GLU A 134 -14.90 9.52 1.29
C GLU A 134 -14.43 10.05 2.64
N GLN A 135 -14.56 9.24 3.68
CA GLN A 135 -14.02 9.45 5.02
C GLN A 135 -13.47 8.13 5.54
N SER A 136 -12.35 8.19 6.24
CA SER A 136 -11.71 7.02 6.85
C SER A 136 -11.55 7.19 8.34
N ALA A 137 -11.49 6.09 9.06
CA ALA A 137 -11.00 6.08 10.43
C ALA A 137 -9.46 6.08 10.44
N ASN A 138 -8.86 6.58 11.52
CA ASN A 138 -7.40 6.65 11.68
C ASN A 138 -6.71 5.30 11.45
N TRP A 139 -7.28 4.18 11.94
CA TRP A 139 -6.67 2.88 11.72
C TRP A 139 -6.48 2.54 10.24
N MET A 140 -7.42 2.97 9.37
CA MET A 140 -7.35 2.69 7.94
C MET A 140 -6.32 3.58 7.22
N ASP A 141 -6.26 4.87 7.57
CA ASP A 141 -5.26 5.80 7.04
C ASP A 141 -3.84 5.46 7.54
N ILE A 142 -3.70 5.11 8.82
CA ILE A 142 -2.43 4.60 9.37
C ILE A 142 -2.03 3.29 8.68
N GLY A 143 -3.01 2.40 8.46
CA GLY A 143 -2.80 1.16 7.70
C GLY A 143 -2.32 1.41 6.28
N ARG A 144 -2.92 2.36 5.56
CA ARG A 144 -2.48 2.78 4.23
C ARG A 144 -1.03 3.27 4.26
N ASP A 145 -0.67 4.11 5.22
CA ASP A 145 0.70 4.61 5.38
C ASP A 145 1.69 3.48 5.71
N TYR A 146 1.25 2.49 6.50
CA TYR A 146 2.03 1.27 6.74
C TYR A 146 2.27 0.49 5.45
N THR A 147 1.24 0.31 4.61
CA THR A 147 1.41 -0.38 3.32
C THR A 147 2.38 0.35 2.41
N GLU A 148 2.36 1.69 2.38
CA GLU A 148 3.31 2.52 1.63
C GLU A 148 4.76 2.27 2.09
N LYS A 149 5.01 2.34 3.39
CA LYS A 149 6.36 2.11 3.93
C LYS A 149 6.84 0.67 3.72
N TRP A 150 5.95 -0.30 3.91
CA TRP A 150 6.33 -1.71 3.77
C TRP A 150 6.66 -2.05 2.31
N HIS A 151 5.77 -1.71 1.35
CA HIS A 151 5.99 -2.13 -0.04
C HIS A 151 7.19 -1.40 -0.68
N HIS A 152 7.41 -0.14 -0.35
CA HIS A 152 8.59 0.60 -0.79
C HIS A 152 9.89 0.01 -0.22
N GLN A 153 9.90 -0.40 1.06
CA GLN A 153 11.03 -1.14 1.60
C GLN A 153 11.23 -2.50 0.93
N ALA A 154 10.15 -3.21 0.60
CA ALA A 154 10.22 -4.46 -0.16
C ALA A 154 10.80 -4.26 -1.57
N GLN A 155 10.43 -3.18 -2.25
CA GLN A 155 10.99 -2.78 -3.55
C GLN A 155 12.50 -2.46 -3.48
N ILE A 156 12.95 -1.77 -2.42
CA ILE A 156 14.37 -1.52 -2.19
C ILE A 156 15.11 -2.84 -2.00
N ARG A 157 14.61 -3.72 -1.10
CA ARG A 157 15.22 -5.03 -0.83
C ARG A 157 15.34 -5.88 -2.09
N ASP A 158 14.31 -5.89 -2.91
CA ASP A 158 14.27 -6.59 -4.20
C ASP A 158 15.36 -6.06 -5.15
N ALA A 159 15.49 -4.74 -5.28
CA ALA A 159 16.47 -4.09 -6.15
C ALA A 159 17.92 -4.36 -5.74
N VAL A 160 18.21 -4.47 -4.44
CA VAL A 160 19.57 -4.69 -3.94
C VAL A 160 19.88 -6.15 -3.60
N GLY A 161 18.91 -7.06 -3.77
CA GLY A 161 19.06 -8.48 -3.46
C GLY A 161 19.17 -8.77 -1.95
N ALA A 162 18.58 -7.91 -1.10
CA ALA A 162 18.56 -8.10 0.34
C ALA A 162 17.45 -9.06 0.77
N THR A 163 17.58 -9.65 1.96
CA THR A 163 16.58 -10.56 2.52
C THR A 163 15.20 -9.91 2.58
N PRO A 164 14.15 -10.50 1.99
CA PRO A 164 12.79 -9.97 2.04
C PRO A 164 12.22 -9.95 3.48
N ILE A 165 11.34 -9.01 3.77
CA ILE A 165 10.58 -8.88 5.03
C ILE A 165 9.19 -9.52 4.88
N MET A 166 9.16 -10.85 4.70
CA MET A 166 7.96 -11.61 4.33
C MET A 166 7.27 -12.29 5.53
N GLU A 167 7.79 -12.13 6.74
CA GLU A 167 7.20 -12.72 7.94
C GLU A 167 5.77 -12.22 8.16
N ARG A 168 4.92 -13.07 8.75
CA ARG A 168 3.52 -12.78 9.00
C ARG A 168 3.27 -11.43 9.66
N ARG A 169 4.09 -11.06 10.66
CA ARG A 169 3.95 -9.79 11.39
C ARG A 169 4.02 -8.56 10.48
N TRP A 170 4.79 -8.64 9.38
CA TRP A 170 5.00 -7.55 8.44
C TRP A 170 4.03 -7.57 7.27
N LEU A 171 3.89 -8.73 6.63
CA LEU A 171 3.19 -8.85 5.35
C LEU A 171 1.68 -9.10 5.52
N TYR A 172 1.24 -9.82 6.57
CA TYR A 172 -0.19 -10.07 6.74
C TYR A 172 -1.03 -8.78 6.84
N PRO A 173 -0.62 -7.74 7.60
CA PRO A 173 -1.36 -6.47 7.62
C PRO A 173 -1.46 -5.81 6.23
N VAL A 174 -0.40 -5.89 5.41
CA VAL A 174 -0.38 -5.36 4.04
C VAL A 174 -1.42 -6.07 3.17
N ILE A 175 -1.40 -7.40 3.17
CA ILE A 175 -2.35 -8.21 2.41
C ILE A 175 -3.79 -7.96 2.88
N ALA A 176 -4.03 -8.00 4.18
CA ALA A 176 -5.36 -7.83 4.75
C ALA A 176 -5.94 -6.42 4.49
N LEU A 177 -5.11 -5.37 4.52
CA LEU A 177 -5.50 -4.02 4.14
C LEU A 177 -5.81 -3.93 2.64
N SER A 178 -5.04 -4.60 1.79
CA SER A 178 -5.28 -4.62 0.34
C SER A 178 -6.65 -5.21 -0.03
N MET A 179 -7.20 -6.11 0.80
CA MET A 179 -8.54 -6.66 0.56
C MET A 179 -9.65 -5.60 0.58
N TYR A 180 -9.46 -4.48 1.26
CA TYR A 180 -10.43 -3.37 1.28
C TYR A 180 -10.56 -2.62 -0.05
N ALA A 181 -9.61 -2.80 -0.99
CA ALA A 181 -9.73 -2.25 -2.34
C ALA A 181 -10.78 -2.99 -3.19
N LEU A 182 -11.04 -4.26 -2.89
CA LEU A 182 -11.86 -5.13 -3.73
C LEU A 182 -13.34 -4.69 -3.81
N PRO A 183 -14.06 -4.39 -2.72
CA PRO A 183 -15.45 -3.94 -2.81
C PRO A 183 -15.60 -2.72 -3.71
N HIS A 184 -14.70 -1.74 -3.61
CA HIS A 184 -14.71 -0.56 -4.46
C HIS A 184 -14.43 -0.90 -5.93
N ALA A 185 -13.45 -1.75 -6.21
CA ALA A 185 -13.15 -2.17 -7.57
C ALA A 185 -14.32 -2.91 -8.24
N PHE A 186 -15.11 -3.65 -7.46
CA PHE A 186 -16.25 -4.42 -7.94
C PHE A 186 -17.58 -3.63 -7.94
N ARG A 187 -17.63 -2.38 -7.50
CA ARG A 187 -18.87 -1.59 -7.31
C ARG A 187 -19.77 -1.52 -8.54
N SER A 188 -19.19 -1.53 -9.75
CA SER A 188 -19.90 -1.46 -11.02
C SER A 188 -20.16 -2.81 -11.67
N ILE A 189 -19.75 -3.92 -11.02
CA ILE A 189 -19.96 -5.27 -11.56
C ILE A 189 -21.41 -5.69 -11.30
N ASP A 190 -22.11 -6.02 -12.39
CA ASP A 190 -23.44 -6.62 -12.31
C ASP A 190 -23.34 -8.06 -11.81
N ALA A 191 -23.99 -8.33 -10.67
CA ALA A 191 -23.95 -9.63 -10.02
C ALA A 191 -25.22 -9.83 -9.16
N ALA A 192 -25.67 -11.08 -9.08
CA ALA A 192 -26.83 -11.42 -8.28
C ALA A 192 -26.50 -11.42 -6.76
N THR A 193 -27.52 -11.12 -5.96
CA THR A 193 -27.43 -11.30 -4.50
C THR A 193 -27.05 -12.72 -4.17
N GLY A 194 -26.01 -12.89 -3.34
CA GLY A 194 -25.44 -14.19 -2.99
C GLY A 194 -24.23 -14.62 -3.85
N ASP A 195 -23.95 -13.91 -4.95
CA ASP A 195 -22.72 -14.15 -5.72
C ASP A 195 -21.50 -13.90 -4.84
N ALA A 196 -20.50 -14.76 -4.95
CA ALA A 196 -19.31 -14.72 -4.12
C ALA A 196 -18.02 -14.89 -4.91
N VAL A 197 -16.93 -14.30 -4.39
CA VAL A 197 -15.56 -14.48 -4.87
C VAL A 197 -14.71 -15.00 -3.72
N SER A 198 -14.07 -16.16 -3.90
CA SER A 198 -13.11 -16.71 -2.93
C SER A 198 -11.71 -16.25 -3.25
N ILE A 199 -10.97 -15.80 -2.23
CA ILE A 199 -9.59 -15.33 -2.35
C ILE A 199 -8.74 -16.06 -1.32
N ILE A 200 -7.78 -16.83 -1.78
CA ILE A 200 -6.87 -17.62 -0.95
C ILE A 200 -5.45 -17.15 -1.21
N ILE A 201 -4.83 -16.57 -0.20
CA ILE A 201 -3.41 -16.22 -0.21
C ILE A 201 -2.67 -17.25 0.62
N GLU A 202 -1.78 -18.00 -0.04
CA GLU A 202 -1.03 -19.10 0.57
C GLU A 202 0.20 -18.61 1.34
N GLY A 203 0.68 -19.45 2.26
CA GLY A 203 1.86 -19.20 3.08
C GLY A 203 1.54 -18.63 4.46
N GLU A 204 2.57 -18.48 5.28
CA GLU A 204 2.44 -18.05 6.68
C GLU A 204 1.82 -16.66 6.82
N ALA A 205 2.18 -15.73 5.93
CA ALA A 205 1.65 -14.36 5.90
C ALA A 205 0.31 -14.26 5.14
N GLY A 206 -0.19 -15.37 4.60
CA GLY A 206 -1.43 -15.44 3.86
C GLY A 206 -2.68 -15.50 4.75
N GLY A 207 -3.81 -15.73 4.09
CA GLY A 207 -5.12 -15.84 4.71
C GLY A 207 -6.18 -16.22 3.69
N ARG A 208 -7.41 -16.28 4.16
CA ARG A 208 -8.58 -16.59 3.34
C ARG A 208 -9.62 -15.52 3.49
N TRP A 209 -10.09 -15.00 2.37
CA TRP A 209 -11.14 -13.98 2.31
C TRP A 209 -12.17 -14.37 1.27
N PHE A 210 -13.33 -13.80 1.40
CA PHE A 210 -14.33 -13.86 0.35
C PHE A 210 -15.08 -12.55 0.23
N MET A 211 -15.42 -12.19 -0.99
CA MET A 211 -16.39 -11.14 -1.25
C MET A 211 -17.77 -11.76 -1.42
N LEU A 212 -18.77 -11.06 -0.92
CA LEU A 212 -20.17 -11.43 -1.05
C LEU A 212 -20.95 -10.23 -1.59
N ARG A 213 -21.75 -10.47 -2.63
CA ARG A 213 -22.70 -9.49 -3.16
C ARG A 213 -23.99 -9.56 -2.34
N ASP A 214 -24.36 -8.49 -1.68
CA ASP A 214 -25.70 -8.33 -1.12
C ASP A 214 -26.61 -7.57 -2.12
N GLU A 215 -27.75 -7.06 -1.67
CA GLU A 215 -28.70 -6.33 -2.53
C GLU A 215 -28.15 -4.99 -3.05
N ARG A 216 -27.15 -4.40 -2.38
CA ARG A 216 -26.68 -3.04 -2.63
C ARG A 216 -25.23 -3.00 -3.09
N GLU A 217 -24.34 -3.80 -2.44
CA GLU A 217 -22.91 -3.65 -2.61
C GLU A 217 -22.15 -4.99 -2.47
N TRP A 218 -20.88 -4.97 -2.82
CA TRP A 218 -19.92 -6.00 -2.50
C TRP A 218 -19.32 -5.74 -1.13
N SER A 219 -19.26 -6.76 -0.30
CA SER A 219 -18.61 -6.73 1.02
C SER A 219 -17.48 -7.74 1.07
N ILE A 220 -16.38 -7.43 1.82
CA ILE A 220 -15.25 -8.34 2.04
C ILE A 220 -15.28 -8.89 3.47
N LYS A 221 -15.06 -10.19 3.60
CA LYS A 221 -15.04 -10.92 4.89
C LYS A 221 -13.87 -11.89 4.94
N GLU A 222 -13.37 -12.17 6.14
CA GLU A 222 -12.43 -13.27 6.38
C GLU A 222 -13.16 -14.59 6.45
N GLY A 223 -12.54 -15.65 5.93
CA GLY A 223 -13.06 -17.00 5.93
C GLY A 223 -13.25 -17.60 4.55
N GLU A 224 -14.11 -18.58 4.47
CA GLU A 224 -14.42 -19.34 3.26
C GLU A 224 -15.89 -19.20 2.88
N VAL A 225 -16.19 -19.38 1.60
CA VAL A 225 -17.53 -19.37 1.04
C VAL A 225 -17.72 -20.61 0.16
N ALA A 226 -18.90 -21.21 0.22
CA ALA A 226 -19.25 -22.33 -0.65
C ALA A 226 -19.64 -21.84 -2.06
N ASN A 227 -19.28 -22.62 -3.07
CA ASN A 227 -19.68 -22.40 -4.47
C ASN A 227 -19.44 -20.96 -4.99
N PRO A 228 -18.23 -20.38 -4.86
CA PRO A 228 -17.96 -19.05 -5.38
C PRO A 228 -18.05 -19.03 -6.90
N ARG A 229 -18.52 -17.90 -7.48
CA ARG A 229 -18.48 -17.68 -8.92
C ARG A 229 -17.07 -17.52 -9.47
N LEU A 230 -16.13 -17.08 -8.61
CA LEU A 230 -14.70 -16.98 -8.91
C LEU A 230 -13.92 -17.46 -7.69
N SER A 231 -12.97 -18.35 -7.91
CA SER A 231 -11.92 -18.71 -6.94
C SER A 231 -10.59 -18.17 -7.44
N VAL A 232 -9.84 -17.51 -6.54
CA VAL A 232 -8.50 -16.96 -6.83
C VAL A 232 -7.54 -17.48 -5.75
N ARG A 233 -6.40 -18.01 -6.21
CA ARG A 233 -5.34 -18.53 -5.34
C ARG A 233 -3.98 -18.02 -5.81
N MET A 234 -3.17 -17.55 -4.86
CA MET A 234 -1.80 -17.12 -5.10
C MET A 234 -0.98 -17.17 -3.80
N ASP A 235 0.34 -17.14 -3.90
CA ASP A 235 1.20 -16.97 -2.73
C ASP A 235 1.25 -15.51 -2.26
N ALA A 236 1.80 -15.29 -1.05
CA ALA A 236 1.85 -13.97 -0.43
C ALA A 236 2.77 -12.99 -1.18
N ASP A 237 3.86 -13.46 -1.82
CA ASP A 237 4.73 -12.61 -2.65
C ASP A 237 3.99 -12.14 -3.91
N THR A 238 3.25 -13.03 -4.55
CA THR A 238 2.41 -12.68 -5.68
C THR A 238 1.34 -11.66 -5.30
N ALA A 239 0.69 -11.85 -4.15
CA ALA A 239 -0.40 -10.98 -3.70
C ALA A 239 0.06 -9.53 -3.52
N TRP A 240 1.14 -9.28 -2.77
CA TRP A 240 1.59 -7.91 -2.59
C TRP A 240 2.05 -7.27 -3.92
N ARG A 241 2.78 -8.01 -4.77
CA ARG A 241 3.18 -7.49 -6.08
C ARG A 241 1.98 -7.16 -6.96
N LEU A 242 0.92 -7.96 -6.94
CA LEU A 242 -0.31 -7.69 -7.69
C LEU A 242 -0.98 -6.40 -7.20
N PHE A 243 -1.22 -6.27 -5.91
CA PHE A 243 -1.92 -5.12 -5.34
C PHE A 243 -1.13 -3.81 -5.41
N PHE A 244 0.21 -3.88 -5.49
CA PHE A 244 1.09 -2.70 -5.58
C PHE A 244 1.73 -2.53 -6.97
N ASN A 245 1.04 -3.02 -8.02
CA ASN A 245 1.42 -2.83 -9.43
C ASN A 245 2.82 -3.35 -9.80
N GLY A 246 3.29 -4.37 -9.11
CA GLY A 246 4.62 -4.97 -9.28
C GLY A 246 4.67 -6.21 -10.18
N LEU A 247 3.57 -6.57 -10.87
CA LEU A 247 3.51 -7.71 -11.78
C LEU A 247 3.15 -7.30 -13.21
N SER A 248 3.85 -7.88 -14.18
CA SER A 248 3.41 -7.85 -15.57
C SER A 248 2.14 -8.70 -15.77
N ALA A 249 1.38 -8.43 -16.84
CA ALA A 249 0.22 -9.27 -17.19
C ALA A 249 0.63 -10.74 -17.42
N GLN A 250 1.82 -10.97 -17.98
CA GLN A 250 2.37 -12.31 -18.21
C GLN A 250 2.66 -13.03 -16.89
N ASP A 251 3.31 -12.35 -15.93
CA ASP A 251 3.63 -12.94 -14.64
C ASP A 251 2.38 -13.17 -13.81
N THR A 252 1.41 -12.25 -13.87
CA THR A 252 0.10 -12.42 -13.25
C THR A 252 -0.57 -13.71 -13.74
N GLY A 253 -0.59 -13.94 -15.05
CA GLY A 253 -1.17 -15.17 -15.64
C GLY A 253 -0.44 -16.47 -15.27
N ARG A 254 0.84 -16.40 -14.89
CA ARG A 254 1.63 -17.56 -14.46
C ARG A 254 1.51 -17.84 -12.96
N ARG A 255 1.35 -16.81 -12.15
CA ARG A 255 1.47 -16.87 -10.68
C ARG A 255 0.13 -16.89 -9.97
N VAL A 256 -0.96 -16.47 -10.63
CA VAL A 256 -2.30 -16.43 -10.06
C VAL A 256 -3.16 -17.52 -10.68
N ILE A 257 -3.63 -18.44 -9.85
CA ILE A 257 -4.56 -19.50 -10.25
C ILE A 257 -5.98 -18.99 -10.11
N THR A 258 -6.79 -19.10 -11.15
CA THR A 258 -8.16 -18.60 -11.14
C THR A 258 -9.11 -19.63 -11.78
N GLU A 259 -10.27 -19.85 -11.17
CA GLU A 259 -11.32 -20.72 -11.68
C GLU A 259 -12.68 -19.98 -11.57
N GLY A 260 -13.41 -19.89 -12.67
CA GLY A 260 -14.74 -19.29 -12.71
C GLY A 260 -14.87 -18.09 -13.63
N ASP A 261 -15.69 -17.11 -13.24
CA ASP A 261 -16.16 -16.01 -14.05
C ASP A 261 -15.04 -15.09 -14.57
N ALA A 262 -15.03 -14.84 -15.89
CA ALA A 262 -13.96 -14.09 -16.56
C ALA A 262 -14.00 -12.58 -16.23
N GLN A 263 -15.19 -11.99 -16.04
CA GLN A 263 -15.34 -10.58 -15.72
C GLN A 263 -14.90 -10.29 -14.29
N LEU A 264 -15.34 -11.12 -13.33
CA LEU A 264 -14.90 -11.02 -11.94
C LEU A 264 -13.38 -11.19 -11.83
N ARG A 265 -12.81 -12.16 -12.59
CA ARG A 265 -11.36 -12.38 -12.68
C ARG A 265 -10.63 -11.14 -13.18
N ALA A 266 -11.05 -10.56 -14.31
CA ALA A 266 -10.40 -9.39 -14.87
C ALA A 266 -10.41 -8.22 -13.87
N THR A 267 -11.52 -7.98 -13.19
CA THR A 267 -11.67 -6.93 -12.18
C THR A 267 -10.73 -7.17 -10.98
N LEU A 268 -10.68 -8.40 -10.45
CA LEU A 268 -9.78 -8.71 -9.33
C LEU A 268 -8.31 -8.51 -9.72
N LEU A 269 -7.89 -9.03 -10.88
CA LEU A 269 -6.50 -8.93 -11.33
C LEU A 269 -6.08 -7.51 -11.69
N SER A 270 -7.00 -6.61 -11.99
CA SER A 270 -6.74 -5.19 -12.23
C SER A 270 -6.82 -4.33 -10.95
N THR A 271 -7.29 -4.89 -9.84
CA THR A 271 -7.42 -4.13 -8.57
C THR A 271 -6.04 -3.76 -8.02
N ARG A 272 -5.92 -2.51 -7.57
CA ARG A 272 -4.72 -1.99 -6.89
C ARG A 272 -5.11 -1.40 -5.53
N ALA A 273 -4.21 -1.55 -4.56
CA ALA A 273 -4.34 -1.01 -3.20
C ALA A 273 -3.31 0.11 -2.96
N VAL A 274 -3.00 0.84 -4.01
CA VAL A 274 -2.06 1.96 -4.04
C VAL A 274 -2.57 2.97 -5.08
N MET A 275 -2.15 4.22 -4.95
CA MET A 275 -2.46 5.28 -5.93
C MET A 275 -1.55 5.12 -7.15
N VAL A 276 -2.12 4.78 -8.31
CA VAL A 276 -1.43 4.56 -9.59
C VAL A 276 -2.22 5.16 -10.75
#